data_e0d39d287eb50a072cbd2755add6e995
#
_entry.id   e0d39d287eb50a072cbd2755add6e995
#
_cell.length_a   1.000
_cell.length_b   1.000
_cell.length_c   1.000
_cell.angle_alpha   90.00
_cell.angle_beta   90.00
_cell.angle_gamma   90.00
#
_symmetry.space_group_name_H-M   'P 1'
#
loop_
_entity.id
_entity.type
_entity.pdbx_description
1 polymer ?
#
loop_
_entity_poly.entity_id
_entity_poly.type
_entity_poly.pdbx_seq_one_letter_code
_entity_poly.pdbx_strand_id
1 'polypeptide(L)'
;MEQCIADFTAYLRNEKKSPENTVLSYSRDLKGFCRFMQEAGVSDAAKVNRTNVMAYVYELQKQKKAGATVSRNIASIRSFYQFLQKKGMVTENPAADIELPKVEKKAPEILSLEKVELLLEQPRGEEDKEVRDKAMLELLYATGIRVTELISLKVSDLNLPLEYIHCGSEAKSRIIPIGAQAKASLHKYMERVREHMISVPEEEALFVNCNGRPMTRQGFWKIIKSYARRAGIEEDITPHILRHSFAAHLIENGADLRSVQEMLGHSDISTTQIYAKVTDRKVDED
;
A
#
# COMPACT_ATOMS: atom_id res chain seq x y z
N MET A 1 -12.35 23.23 17.28
CA MET A 1 -11.89 22.57 16.05
C MET A 1 -11.70 21.05 16.25
N GLU A 2 -11.10 20.59 17.36
CA GLU A 2 -10.84 19.16 17.60
C GLU A 2 -12.11 18.29 17.59
N GLN A 3 -13.19 18.75 18.25
CA GLN A 3 -14.47 18.04 18.22
C GLN A 3 -15.01 17.89 16.79
N CYS A 4 -14.93 18.92 15.98
CA CYS A 4 -15.35 18.87 14.57
C CYS A 4 -14.53 17.85 13.76
N ILE A 5 -13.25 17.67 14.08
CA ILE A 5 -12.40 16.65 13.45
C ILE A 5 -12.85 15.24 13.87
N ALA A 6 -13.21 15.05 15.14
CA ALA A 6 -13.75 13.78 15.62
C ALA A 6 -15.07 13.43 14.91
N ASP A 7 -15.99 14.41 14.81
CA ASP A 7 -17.29 14.26 14.14
C ASP A 7 -17.10 13.97 12.64
N PHE A 8 -16.16 14.64 11.97
CA PHE A 8 -15.82 14.38 10.57
C PHE A 8 -15.23 12.97 10.38
N THR A 9 -14.38 12.54 11.32
CA THR A 9 -13.80 11.19 11.28
C THR A 9 -14.89 10.12 11.41
N ALA A 10 -15.87 10.33 12.29
CA ALA A 10 -17.04 9.47 12.44
C ALA A 10 -17.92 9.47 11.17
N TYR A 11 -18.14 10.65 10.56
CA TYR A 11 -18.85 10.79 9.30
C TYR A 11 -18.17 9.99 8.15
N LEU A 12 -16.85 10.09 8.06
CA LEU A 12 -16.11 9.33 7.03
C LEU A 12 -16.27 7.82 7.20
N ARG A 13 -16.29 7.31 8.46
CA ARG A 13 -16.48 5.88 8.72
C ARG A 13 -17.91 5.42 8.49
N ASN A 14 -18.86 6.10 9.11
CA ASN A 14 -20.23 5.59 9.25
C ASN A 14 -21.13 5.95 8.07
N GLU A 15 -21.02 7.17 7.55
CA GLU A 15 -21.87 7.64 6.46
C GLU A 15 -21.20 7.47 5.09
N LYS A 16 -19.94 7.92 4.96
CA LYS A 16 -19.22 7.88 3.68
C LYS A 16 -18.57 6.52 3.41
N LYS A 17 -18.50 5.62 4.41
CA LYS A 17 -17.89 4.28 4.33
C LYS A 17 -16.49 4.32 3.71
N SER A 18 -15.71 5.34 4.05
CA SER A 18 -14.37 5.53 3.53
C SER A 18 -13.41 4.45 4.04
N PRO A 19 -12.42 4.02 3.25
CA PRO A 19 -11.39 3.08 3.72
C PRO A 19 -10.69 3.60 4.96
N GLU A 20 -10.42 2.73 5.95
CA GLU A 20 -9.86 3.14 7.25
C GLU A 20 -8.52 3.87 7.09
N ASN A 21 -7.69 3.49 6.13
CA ASN A 21 -6.44 4.20 5.83
C ASN A 21 -6.67 5.66 5.40
N THR A 22 -7.77 5.93 4.68
CA THR A 22 -8.16 7.29 4.31
C THR A 22 -8.59 8.06 5.55
N VAL A 23 -9.42 7.44 6.40
CA VAL A 23 -9.89 8.04 7.66
C VAL A 23 -8.70 8.41 8.55
N LEU A 24 -7.79 7.48 8.78
CA LEU A 24 -6.59 7.69 9.60
C LEU A 24 -5.66 8.76 9.01
N SER A 25 -5.49 8.78 7.70
CA SER A 25 -4.65 9.78 7.02
C SER A 25 -5.25 11.17 7.13
N TYR A 26 -6.54 11.30 6.87
CA TYR A 26 -7.25 12.58 6.98
C TYR A 26 -7.28 13.08 8.44
N SER A 27 -7.52 12.19 9.39
CA SER A 27 -7.47 12.55 10.82
C SER A 27 -6.09 13.09 11.22
N ARG A 28 -5.01 12.45 10.76
CA ARG A 28 -3.64 12.90 11.05
C ARG A 28 -3.36 14.26 10.41
N ASP A 29 -3.72 14.44 9.15
CA ASP A 29 -3.51 15.68 8.41
C ASP A 29 -4.27 16.83 9.08
N LEU A 30 -5.54 16.61 9.45
CA LEU A 30 -6.37 17.62 10.11
C LEU A 30 -5.92 17.95 11.54
N LYS A 31 -5.39 16.99 12.29
CA LYS A 31 -4.76 17.26 13.58
C LYS A 31 -3.52 18.15 13.44
N GLY A 32 -2.71 17.92 12.40
CA GLY A 32 -1.58 18.80 12.07
C GLY A 32 -2.04 20.22 11.73
N PHE A 33 -3.07 20.33 10.89
CA PHE A 33 -3.69 21.59 10.53
C PHE A 33 -4.27 22.34 11.76
N CYS A 34 -5.02 21.64 12.61
CA CYS A 34 -5.60 22.19 13.83
C CYS A 34 -4.53 22.78 14.75
N ARG A 35 -3.42 22.05 14.96
CA ARG A 35 -2.30 22.54 15.78
C ARG A 35 -1.71 23.83 15.21
N PHE A 36 -1.44 23.86 13.91
CA PHE A 36 -0.91 25.05 13.26
C PHE A 36 -1.87 26.25 13.38
N MET A 37 -3.17 26.03 13.24
CA MET A 37 -4.17 27.07 13.44
C MET A 37 -4.20 27.58 14.87
N GLN A 38 -4.10 26.70 15.87
CA GLN A 38 -4.05 27.07 17.28
C GLN A 38 -2.81 27.92 17.59
N GLU A 39 -1.64 27.55 17.05
CA GLU A 39 -0.41 28.32 17.17
C GLU A 39 -0.52 29.72 16.53
N ALA A 40 -1.31 29.84 15.46
CA ALA A 40 -1.66 31.10 14.82
C ALA A 40 -2.80 31.88 15.51
N GLY A 41 -3.29 31.42 16.67
CA GLY A 41 -4.36 32.06 17.42
C GLY A 41 -5.79 31.81 16.87
N VAL A 42 -5.94 30.87 15.92
CA VAL A 42 -7.24 30.55 15.29
C VAL A 42 -7.74 29.21 15.82
N SER A 43 -8.56 29.21 16.86
CA SER A 43 -9.10 27.99 17.48
C SER A 43 -10.47 27.57 16.93
N ASP A 44 -11.20 28.47 16.27
CA ASP A 44 -12.51 28.25 15.69
C ASP A 44 -12.42 27.94 14.19
N ALA A 45 -13.04 26.84 13.75
CA ALA A 45 -13.04 26.44 12.35
C ALA A 45 -13.76 27.48 11.45
N ALA A 46 -14.77 28.19 12.00
CA ALA A 46 -15.51 29.20 11.24
C ALA A 46 -14.68 30.49 10.98
N LYS A 47 -13.60 30.70 11.72
CA LYS A 47 -12.72 31.85 11.55
C LYS A 47 -11.53 31.59 10.61
N VAL A 48 -11.36 30.35 10.17
CA VAL A 48 -10.31 30.00 9.22
C VAL A 48 -10.68 30.52 7.84
N ASN A 49 -9.76 31.22 7.22
CA ASN A 49 -9.91 31.76 5.86
C ASN A 49 -8.87 31.15 4.90
N ARG A 50 -8.94 31.51 3.61
CA ARG A 50 -8.02 31.03 2.58
C ARG A 50 -6.56 31.32 2.92
N THR A 51 -6.27 32.51 3.47
CA THR A 51 -4.89 32.91 3.84
C THR A 51 -4.31 31.97 4.90
N ASN A 52 -5.11 31.57 5.88
CA ASN A 52 -4.69 30.62 6.91
C ASN A 52 -4.33 29.25 6.31
N VAL A 53 -5.13 28.76 5.37
CA VAL A 53 -4.86 27.46 4.69
C VAL A 53 -3.59 27.58 3.84
N MET A 54 -3.40 28.68 3.11
CA MET A 54 -2.19 28.92 2.34
C MET A 54 -0.94 29.01 3.21
N ALA A 55 -1.03 29.67 4.38
CA ALA A 55 0.07 29.71 5.34
C ALA A 55 0.47 28.30 5.83
N TYR A 56 -0.52 27.42 6.09
CA TYR A 56 -0.25 26.03 6.42
C TYR A 56 0.39 25.24 5.27
N VAL A 57 -0.09 25.43 4.05
CA VAL A 57 0.52 24.82 2.86
C VAL A 57 1.98 25.24 2.71
N TYR A 58 2.27 26.53 2.89
CA TYR A 58 3.64 27.06 2.88
C TYR A 58 4.51 26.43 3.98
N GLU A 59 3.97 26.28 5.19
CA GLU A 59 4.69 25.60 6.29
C GLU A 59 5.02 24.14 5.95
N LEU A 60 4.09 23.39 5.34
CA LEU A 60 4.35 22.02 4.87
C LEU A 60 5.48 21.98 3.82
N GLN A 61 5.53 22.96 2.92
CA GLN A 61 6.58 23.07 1.91
C GLN A 61 7.93 23.42 2.56
N LYS A 62 7.95 24.37 3.52
CA LYS A 62 9.13 24.72 4.32
C LYS A 62 9.69 23.51 5.06
N GLN A 63 8.82 22.63 5.56
CA GLN A 63 9.18 21.34 6.17
C GLN A 63 9.63 20.28 5.13
N LYS A 64 9.77 20.66 3.85
CA LYS A 64 10.17 19.76 2.75
C LYS A 64 9.27 18.52 2.62
N LYS A 65 7.97 18.63 2.93
CA LYS A 65 7.02 17.55 2.72
C LYS A 65 6.87 17.26 1.23
N ALA A 66 6.79 15.97 0.87
CA ALA A 66 6.58 15.56 -0.52
C ALA A 66 5.28 16.15 -1.10
N GLY A 67 5.27 16.53 -2.38
CA GLY A 67 4.12 17.13 -3.05
C GLY A 67 2.83 16.32 -2.90
N ALA A 68 2.91 15.00 -2.95
CA ALA A 68 1.76 14.12 -2.69
C ALA A 68 1.21 14.27 -1.26
N THR A 69 2.07 14.50 -0.26
CA THR A 69 1.67 14.76 1.12
C THR A 69 0.96 16.10 1.24
N VAL A 70 1.50 17.14 0.59
CA VAL A 70 0.87 18.48 0.56
C VAL A 70 -0.49 18.41 -0.12
N SER A 71 -0.59 17.75 -1.28
CA SER A 71 -1.86 17.57 -2.01
C SER A 71 -2.90 16.82 -1.16
N ARG A 72 -2.49 15.76 -0.43
CA ARG A 72 -3.39 15.04 0.48
C ARG A 72 -3.88 15.91 1.63
N ASN A 73 -3.01 16.75 2.22
CA ASN A 73 -3.40 17.69 3.27
C ASN A 73 -4.44 18.69 2.77
N ILE A 74 -4.25 19.26 1.58
CA ILE A 74 -5.25 20.17 0.99
C ILE A 74 -6.57 19.44 0.74
N ALA A 75 -6.53 18.22 0.21
CA ALA A 75 -7.72 17.41 -0.02
C ALA A 75 -8.47 17.06 1.28
N SER A 76 -7.75 16.74 2.37
CA SER A 76 -8.34 16.46 3.68
C SER A 76 -9.01 17.71 4.27
N ILE A 77 -8.35 18.89 4.19
CA ILE A 77 -8.92 20.16 4.65
C ILE A 77 -10.16 20.51 3.81
N ARG A 78 -10.09 20.39 2.49
CA ARG A 78 -11.23 20.65 1.60
C ARG A 78 -12.43 19.75 1.93
N SER A 79 -12.20 18.46 2.13
CA SER A 79 -13.25 17.51 2.50
C SER A 79 -13.83 17.78 3.89
N PHE A 80 -13.01 18.21 4.83
CA PHE A 80 -13.45 18.61 6.17
C PHE A 80 -14.36 19.85 6.13
N TYR A 81 -13.98 20.88 5.39
CA TYR A 81 -14.81 22.07 5.26
C TYR A 81 -16.07 21.84 4.45
N GLN A 82 -16.08 20.92 3.47
CA GLN A 82 -17.32 20.47 2.82
C GLN A 82 -18.29 19.82 3.84
N PHE A 83 -17.75 19.02 4.76
CA PHE A 83 -18.56 18.44 5.83
C PHE A 83 -19.13 19.52 6.77
N LEU A 84 -18.32 20.50 7.19
CA LEU A 84 -18.77 21.60 8.05
C LEU A 84 -19.84 22.45 7.36
N GLN A 85 -19.71 22.74 6.06
CA GLN A 85 -20.75 23.40 5.27
C GLN A 85 -22.06 22.62 5.24
N LYS A 86 -21.96 21.30 5.00
CA LYS A 86 -23.14 20.41 5.03
C LYS A 86 -23.86 20.42 6.39
N LYS A 87 -23.11 20.62 7.47
CA LYS A 87 -23.65 20.75 8.84
C LYS A 87 -24.08 22.19 9.21
N GLY A 88 -23.94 23.16 8.32
CA GLY A 88 -24.28 24.55 8.57
C GLY A 88 -23.35 25.27 9.56
N MET A 89 -22.18 24.70 9.84
CA MET A 89 -21.22 25.26 10.81
C MET A 89 -20.31 26.34 10.20
N VAL A 90 -20.17 26.35 8.89
CA VAL A 90 -19.42 27.37 8.14
C VAL A 90 -20.17 27.69 6.85
N THR A 91 -20.01 28.91 6.35
CA THR A 91 -20.67 29.39 5.11
C THR A 91 -19.82 29.08 3.88
N GLU A 92 -18.49 29.11 4.02
CA GLU A 92 -17.57 28.95 2.90
C GLU A 92 -16.52 27.88 3.19
N ASN A 93 -15.95 27.32 2.11
CA ASN A 93 -14.84 26.38 2.21
C ASN A 93 -13.52 27.11 1.88
N PRO A 94 -12.67 27.39 2.87
CA PRO A 94 -11.44 28.16 2.65
C PRO A 94 -10.40 27.43 1.78
N ALA A 95 -10.61 26.13 1.49
CA ALA A 95 -9.74 25.31 0.67
C ALA A 95 -10.34 24.99 -0.73
N ALA A 96 -11.51 25.57 -1.09
CA ALA A 96 -12.21 25.24 -2.34
C ALA A 96 -11.31 25.46 -3.57
N ASP A 97 -10.73 26.67 -3.69
CA ASP A 97 -10.00 27.12 -4.87
C ASP A 97 -8.47 27.04 -4.71
N ILE A 98 -7.98 26.26 -3.74
CA ILE A 98 -6.55 26.06 -3.59
C ILE A 98 -6.09 25.02 -4.60
N GLU A 99 -5.22 25.43 -5.51
CA GLU A 99 -4.64 24.52 -6.49
C GLU A 99 -3.75 23.47 -5.81
N LEU A 100 -3.90 22.23 -6.25
CA LEU A 100 -3.03 21.15 -5.79
C LEU A 100 -1.66 21.27 -6.48
N PRO A 101 -0.55 21.09 -5.75
CA PRO A 101 0.75 21.00 -6.40
C PRO A 101 0.72 19.93 -7.50
N LYS A 102 1.23 20.27 -8.68
CA LYS A 102 1.44 19.27 -9.74
C LYS A 102 2.46 18.25 -9.23
N VAL A 103 2.01 17.06 -8.94
CA VAL A 103 2.88 15.93 -8.59
C VAL A 103 3.26 15.26 -9.90
N GLU A 104 4.50 15.42 -10.32
CA GLU A 104 5.02 14.62 -11.43
C GLU A 104 4.95 13.14 -11.03
N LYS A 105 4.19 12.37 -11.81
CA LYS A 105 4.16 10.93 -11.64
C LYS A 105 5.47 10.38 -12.21
N LYS A 106 6.41 10.08 -11.34
CA LYS A 106 7.60 9.32 -11.74
C LYS A 106 7.16 7.97 -12.31
N ALA A 107 7.83 7.51 -13.35
CA ALA A 107 7.66 6.14 -13.82
C ALA A 107 7.91 5.18 -12.65
N PRO A 108 7.18 4.07 -12.55
CA PRO A 108 7.44 3.09 -11.51
C PRO A 108 8.86 2.52 -11.70
N GLU A 109 9.58 2.38 -10.60
CA GLU A 109 10.83 1.66 -10.57
C GLU A 109 10.53 0.17 -10.76
N ILE A 110 11.27 -0.47 -11.70
CA ILE A 110 11.12 -1.88 -12.04
C ILE A 110 12.51 -2.51 -11.90
N LEU A 111 12.59 -3.60 -11.15
CA LEU A 111 13.80 -4.43 -11.08
C LEU A 111 13.90 -5.27 -12.35
N SER A 112 15.12 -5.53 -12.82
CA SER A 112 15.33 -6.54 -13.84
C SER A 112 15.00 -7.94 -13.31
N LEU A 113 14.76 -8.88 -14.23
CA LEU A 113 14.46 -10.27 -13.88
C LEU A 113 15.56 -10.87 -13.01
N GLU A 114 16.84 -10.65 -13.40
CA GLU A 114 18.01 -11.16 -12.68
C GLU A 114 18.08 -10.65 -11.24
N LYS A 115 17.75 -9.36 -11.00
CA LYS A 115 17.70 -8.79 -9.65
C LYS A 115 16.58 -9.37 -8.82
N VAL A 116 15.42 -9.64 -9.44
CA VAL A 116 14.30 -10.31 -8.74
C VAL A 116 14.70 -11.73 -8.39
N GLU A 117 15.24 -12.51 -9.30
CA GLU A 117 15.71 -13.87 -9.05
C GLU A 117 16.76 -13.88 -7.94
N LEU A 118 17.77 -13.00 -8.02
CA LEU A 118 18.79 -12.84 -7.00
C LEU A 118 18.19 -12.54 -5.61
N LEU A 119 17.14 -11.70 -5.54
CA LEU A 119 16.44 -11.41 -4.28
C LEU A 119 15.68 -12.63 -3.76
N LEU A 120 14.95 -13.32 -4.64
CA LEU A 120 14.15 -14.49 -4.30
C LEU A 120 15.02 -15.67 -3.84
N GLU A 121 16.26 -15.76 -4.32
CA GLU A 121 17.22 -16.78 -3.92
C GLU A 121 17.89 -16.53 -2.56
N GLN A 122 17.75 -15.33 -1.97
CA GLN A 122 18.44 -15.02 -0.72
C GLN A 122 18.03 -15.88 0.50
N PRO A 123 16.74 -16.22 0.69
CA PRO A 123 16.37 -17.16 1.75
C PRO A 123 16.80 -18.58 1.36
N ARG A 124 18.02 -19.00 1.73
CA ARG A 124 18.61 -20.31 1.36
C ARG A 124 18.64 -21.31 2.51
N GLY A 125 18.38 -20.84 3.74
CA GLY A 125 18.46 -21.66 4.94
C GLY A 125 17.25 -22.56 5.15
N GLU A 126 17.42 -23.51 6.09
CA GLU A 126 16.34 -24.39 6.55
C GLU A 126 15.71 -23.86 7.86
N GLU A 127 16.15 -22.71 8.36
CA GLU A 127 15.55 -22.08 9.53
C GLU A 127 14.12 -21.66 9.26
N ASP A 128 13.22 -21.84 10.20
CA ASP A 128 11.78 -21.57 10.09
C ASP A 128 11.49 -20.18 9.48
N LYS A 129 12.26 -19.16 9.95
CA LYS A 129 12.11 -17.79 9.44
C LYS A 129 12.48 -17.67 7.95
N GLU A 130 13.53 -18.38 7.48
CA GLU A 130 13.95 -18.29 6.08
C GLU A 130 13.01 -19.06 5.16
N VAL A 131 12.50 -20.22 5.60
CA VAL A 131 11.48 -20.97 4.85
C VAL A 131 10.19 -20.18 4.71
N ARG A 132 9.73 -19.52 5.79
CA ARG A 132 8.59 -18.60 5.75
C ARG A 132 8.85 -17.44 4.80
N ASP A 133 10.00 -16.80 4.92
CA ASP A 133 10.35 -15.60 4.13
C ASP A 133 10.44 -15.93 2.66
N LYS A 134 10.98 -17.10 2.30
CA LYS A 134 10.98 -17.62 0.93
C LYS A 134 9.56 -17.75 0.40
N ALA A 135 8.66 -18.40 1.13
CA ALA A 135 7.28 -18.56 0.74
C ALA A 135 6.54 -17.22 0.55
N MET A 136 6.81 -16.25 1.44
CA MET A 136 6.23 -14.90 1.32
C MET A 136 6.73 -14.14 0.09
N LEU A 137 8.03 -14.18 -0.19
CA LEU A 137 8.63 -13.50 -1.34
C LEU A 137 8.17 -14.12 -2.67
N GLU A 138 8.19 -15.46 -2.76
CA GLU A 138 7.71 -16.18 -3.93
C GLU A 138 6.23 -15.90 -4.22
N LEU A 139 5.38 -15.96 -3.19
CA LEU A 139 3.95 -15.68 -3.37
C LEU A 139 3.72 -14.23 -3.79
N LEU A 140 4.41 -13.27 -3.17
CA LEU A 140 4.28 -11.85 -3.53
C LEU A 140 4.63 -11.62 -5.00
N TYR A 141 5.74 -12.19 -5.45
CA TYR A 141 6.20 -12.02 -6.83
C TYR A 141 5.35 -12.83 -7.82
N ALA A 142 4.98 -14.05 -7.51
CA ALA A 142 4.16 -14.89 -8.41
C ALA A 142 2.74 -14.33 -8.66
N THR A 143 2.20 -13.54 -7.72
CA THR A 143 0.81 -13.07 -7.76
C THR A 143 0.67 -11.56 -7.90
N GLY A 144 1.73 -10.81 -7.61
CA GLY A 144 1.70 -9.36 -7.58
C GLY A 144 0.68 -8.75 -6.61
N ILE A 145 0.20 -9.48 -5.60
CA ILE A 145 -0.77 -8.97 -4.62
C ILE A 145 -0.18 -7.82 -3.79
N ARG A 146 -1.04 -7.01 -3.18
CA ARG A 146 -0.57 -5.96 -2.28
C ARG A 146 -0.02 -6.57 -1.00
N VAL A 147 1.01 -5.93 -0.41
CA VAL A 147 1.56 -6.42 0.87
C VAL A 147 0.49 -6.54 1.98
N THR A 148 -0.51 -5.67 1.98
CA THR A 148 -1.63 -5.75 2.92
C THR A 148 -2.50 -6.98 2.67
N GLU A 149 -2.67 -7.37 1.43
CA GLU A 149 -3.37 -8.60 1.06
C GLU A 149 -2.53 -9.81 1.49
N LEU A 150 -1.23 -9.84 1.15
CA LEU A 150 -0.32 -10.92 1.54
C LEU A 150 -0.34 -11.22 3.04
N ILE A 151 -0.21 -10.20 3.87
CA ILE A 151 -0.16 -10.38 5.34
C ILE A 151 -1.53 -10.66 5.97
N SER A 152 -2.61 -10.42 5.23
CA SER A 152 -3.99 -10.68 5.67
C SER A 152 -4.53 -12.03 5.19
N LEU A 153 -3.76 -12.76 4.37
CA LEU A 153 -4.16 -14.09 3.91
C LEU A 153 -4.32 -15.02 5.11
N LYS A 154 -5.39 -15.80 5.08
CA LYS A 154 -5.64 -16.91 6.00
C LYS A 154 -5.22 -18.24 5.37
N VAL A 155 -5.06 -19.26 6.18
CA VAL A 155 -4.82 -20.61 5.69
C VAL A 155 -5.94 -21.07 4.75
N SER A 156 -7.19 -20.71 5.06
CA SER A 156 -8.37 -21.02 4.24
C SER A 156 -8.38 -20.33 2.87
N ASP A 157 -7.58 -19.27 2.68
CA ASP A 157 -7.48 -18.57 1.40
C ASP A 157 -6.51 -19.27 0.42
N LEU A 158 -5.71 -20.23 0.91
CA LEU A 158 -4.74 -20.98 0.11
C LEU A 158 -5.30 -22.33 -0.32
N ASN A 159 -5.29 -22.61 -1.62
CA ASN A 159 -5.60 -23.91 -2.18
C ASN A 159 -4.39 -24.46 -2.94
N LEU A 160 -3.54 -25.22 -2.24
CA LEU A 160 -2.34 -25.83 -2.83
C LEU A 160 -2.65 -26.89 -3.89
N PRO A 161 -3.64 -27.78 -3.73
CA PRO A 161 -4.00 -28.76 -4.74
C PRO A 161 -4.42 -28.14 -6.08
N LEU A 162 -5.21 -27.07 -6.05
CA LEU A 162 -5.71 -26.37 -7.23
C LEU A 162 -4.86 -25.15 -7.61
N GLU A 163 -3.75 -24.92 -6.92
CA GLU A 163 -2.72 -23.92 -7.24
C GLU A 163 -3.23 -22.47 -7.33
N TYR A 164 -4.07 -22.07 -6.37
CA TYR A 164 -4.54 -20.68 -6.33
C TYR A 164 -4.64 -20.13 -4.90
N ILE A 165 -4.75 -18.82 -4.81
CA ILE A 165 -5.16 -18.11 -3.60
C ILE A 165 -6.43 -17.32 -3.83
N HIS A 166 -7.28 -17.21 -2.79
CA HIS A 166 -8.32 -16.21 -2.69
C HIS A 166 -7.75 -14.92 -2.13
N CYS A 167 -7.94 -13.80 -2.83
CA CYS A 167 -7.36 -12.53 -2.44
C CYS A 167 -8.39 -11.42 -2.49
N GLY A 168 -8.48 -10.62 -1.43
CA GLY A 168 -9.37 -9.47 -1.34
C GLY A 168 -10.43 -9.61 -0.24
N SER A 169 -11.32 -8.61 -0.14
CA SER A 169 -12.49 -8.64 0.75
C SER A 169 -13.66 -9.32 0.06
N GLU A 170 -14.66 -9.78 0.83
CA GLU A 170 -15.87 -10.44 0.31
C GLU A 170 -16.50 -9.73 -0.91
N ALA A 171 -16.53 -8.39 -0.91
CA ALA A 171 -17.10 -7.60 -2.00
C ALA A 171 -16.16 -7.46 -3.23
N LYS A 172 -14.87 -7.78 -3.10
CA LYS A 172 -13.84 -7.63 -4.13
C LYS A 172 -12.84 -8.78 -4.10
N SER A 173 -13.34 -9.98 -3.86
CA SER A 173 -12.52 -11.19 -3.89
C SER A 173 -12.15 -11.56 -5.33
N ARG A 174 -10.94 -12.06 -5.50
CA ARG A 174 -10.46 -12.61 -6.77
C ARG A 174 -9.62 -13.85 -6.53
N ILE A 175 -9.67 -14.77 -7.47
CA ILE A 175 -8.82 -15.97 -7.49
C ILE A 175 -7.58 -15.64 -8.31
N ILE A 176 -6.40 -15.92 -7.73
CA ILE A 176 -5.12 -15.68 -8.39
C ILE A 176 -4.36 -17.00 -8.42
N PRO A 177 -3.98 -17.50 -9.63
CA PRO A 177 -3.15 -18.69 -9.73
C PRO A 177 -1.77 -18.43 -9.14
N ILE A 178 -1.18 -19.47 -8.54
CA ILE A 178 0.19 -19.46 -8.05
C ILE A 178 1.07 -20.34 -8.94
N GLY A 179 2.27 -19.85 -9.27
CA GLY A 179 3.21 -20.64 -10.06
C GLY A 179 3.88 -21.74 -9.25
N ALA A 180 4.55 -22.67 -9.95
CA ALA A 180 5.17 -23.86 -9.35
C ALA A 180 6.17 -23.53 -8.22
N GLN A 181 6.98 -22.47 -8.36
CA GLN A 181 7.96 -22.07 -7.35
C GLN A 181 7.28 -21.58 -6.05
N ALA A 182 6.26 -20.73 -6.19
CA ALA A 182 5.49 -20.27 -5.04
C ALA A 182 4.75 -21.44 -4.36
N LYS A 183 4.16 -22.35 -5.15
CA LYS A 183 3.53 -23.59 -4.63
C LYS A 183 4.52 -24.43 -3.82
N ALA A 184 5.71 -24.71 -4.36
CA ALA A 184 6.73 -25.51 -3.68
C ALA A 184 7.17 -24.87 -2.36
N SER A 185 7.40 -23.54 -2.37
CA SER A 185 7.80 -22.79 -1.18
C SER A 185 6.70 -22.74 -0.12
N LEU A 186 5.43 -22.55 -0.54
CA LEU A 186 4.28 -22.58 0.35
C LEU A 186 4.05 -23.97 0.95
N HIS A 187 4.17 -25.02 0.15
CA HIS A 187 4.06 -26.39 0.61
C HIS A 187 5.10 -26.71 1.71
N LYS A 188 6.39 -26.35 1.46
CA LYS A 188 7.45 -26.51 2.46
C LYS A 188 7.14 -25.75 3.75
N TYR A 189 6.68 -24.50 3.62
CA TYR A 189 6.31 -23.68 4.77
C TYR A 189 5.15 -24.26 5.57
N MET A 190 4.08 -24.67 4.90
CA MET A 190 2.89 -25.20 5.55
C MET A 190 3.15 -26.54 6.25
N GLU A 191 3.88 -27.45 5.62
CA GLU A 191 4.09 -28.80 6.17
C GLU A 191 5.15 -28.85 7.27
N ARG A 192 6.21 -28.02 7.16
CA ARG A 192 7.38 -28.20 8.04
C ARG A 192 7.55 -27.09 9.07
N VAL A 193 6.98 -25.91 8.84
CA VAL A 193 7.39 -24.72 9.58
C VAL A 193 6.24 -24.03 10.30
N ARG A 194 5.10 -23.86 9.63
CA ARG A 194 4.02 -23.02 10.16
C ARG A 194 3.52 -23.49 11.53
N GLU A 195 3.32 -24.78 11.72
CA GLU A 195 2.83 -25.34 13.00
C GLU A 195 3.79 -25.05 14.17
N HIS A 196 5.11 -25.03 13.91
CA HIS A 196 6.10 -24.70 14.94
C HIS A 196 6.17 -23.21 15.24
N MET A 197 5.73 -22.38 14.30
CA MET A 197 5.83 -20.92 14.45
C MET A 197 4.59 -20.28 15.10
N ILE A 198 3.41 -20.89 15.01
CA ILE A 198 2.19 -20.31 15.59
C ILE A 198 2.23 -20.29 17.12
N SER A 199 1.70 -19.23 17.74
CA SER A 199 1.64 -19.12 19.21
C SER A 199 0.39 -19.78 19.82
N VAL A 200 -0.66 -19.92 19.02
CA VAL A 200 -1.93 -20.58 19.40
C VAL A 200 -2.43 -21.44 18.24
N PRO A 201 -3.01 -22.63 18.51
CA PRO A 201 -3.47 -23.55 17.46
C PRO A 201 -4.53 -22.94 16.52
N GLU A 202 -5.33 -22.00 17.03
CA GLU A 202 -6.42 -21.33 16.31
C GLU A 202 -5.94 -20.15 15.42
N GLU A 203 -4.61 -19.94 15.30
CA GLU A 203 -4.10 -18.85 14.46
C GLU A 203 -4.45 -19.11 12.99
N GLU A 204 -5.33 -18.28 12.44
CA GLU A 204 -5.81 -18.39 11.05
C GLU A 204 -4.87 -17.76 10.03
N ALA A 205 -3.99 -16.81 10.44
CA ALA A 205 -3.11 -16.14 9.50
C ALA A 205 -2.20 -17.12 8.78
N LEU A 206 -2.12 -17.00 7.46
CA LEU A 206 -1.23 -17.84 6.65
C LEU A 206 0.22 -17.60 7.08
N PHE A 207 0.65 -16.34 7.20
CA PHE A 207 2.01 -15.98 7.57
C PHE A 207 2.07 -15.35 8.96
N VAL A 208 2.91 -15.93 9.81
CA VAL A 208 3.14 -15.46 11.17
C VAL A 208 4.57 -14.92 11.35
N ASN A 209 4.74 -14.02 12.30
CA ASN A 209 6.05 -13.51 12.70
C ASN A 209 6.76 -14.47 13.68
N CYS A 210 7.98 -14.13 14.12
CA CYS A 210 8.75 -14.97 15.05
C CYS A 210 8.12 -15.11 16.45
N ASN A 211 7.06 -14.34 16.76
CA ASN A 211 6.28 -14.47 18.00
C ASN A 211 5.00 -15.28 17.79
N GLY A 212 4.83 -15.93 16.64
CA GLY A 212 3.67 -16.74 16.30
C GLY A 212 2.37 -15.97 16.09
N ARG A 213 2.45 -14.66 15.86
CA ARG A 213 1.32 -13.76 15.58
C ARG A 213 1.30 -13.33 14.11
N PRO A 214 0.18 -12.85 13.58
CA PRO A 214 0.10 -12.40 12.19
C PRO A 214 1.26 -11.48 11.79
N MET A 215 1.79 -11.67 10.59
CA MET A 215 2.86 -10.85 10.04
C MET A 215 2.40 -9.40 9.90
N THR A 216 3.25 -8.45 10.26
CA THR A 216 2.96 -7.04 10.09
C THR A 216 3.57 -6.48 8.80
N ARG A 217 2.97 -5.43 8.24
CA ARG A 217 3.53 -4.72 7.08
C ARG A 217 4.96 -4.23 7.32
N GLN A 218 5.23 -3.70 8.51
CA GLN A 218 6.58 -3.25 8.88
C GLN A 218 7.57 -4.43 9.03
N GLY A 219 7.10 -5.55 9.58
CA GLY A 219 7.88 -6.78 9.70
C GLY A 219 8.31 -7.28 8.33
N PHE A 220 7.36 -7.44 7.41
CA PHE A 220 7.66 -7.90 6.06
C PHE A 220 8.54 -6.91 5.27
N TRP A 221 8.33 -5.60 5.44
CA TRP A 221 9.20 -4.61 4.82
C TRP A 221 10.67 -4.72 5.30
N LYS A 222 10.90 -4.98 6.59
CA LYS A 222 12.25 -5.24 7.13
C LYS A 222 12.88 -6.50 6.53
N ILE A 223 12.08 -7.54 6.32
CA ILE A 223 12.51 -8.79 5.68
C ILE A 223 13.02 -8.51 4.26
N ILE A 224 12.22 -7.86 3.43
CA ILE A 224 12.62 -7.49 2.05
C ILE A 224 13.91 -6.69 2.05
N LYS A 225 14.01 -5.65 2.90
CA LYS A 225 15.21 -4.82 3.01
C LYS A 225 16.47 -5.62 3.44
N SER A 226 16.29 -6.59 4.31
CA SER A 226 17.39 -7.45 4.76
C SER A 226 17.92 -8.31 3.61
N TYR A 227 17.00 -8.94 2.85
CA TYR A 227 17.39 -9.77 1.71
C TYR A 227 17.93 -8.96 0.53
N ALA A 228 17.39 -7.77 0.26
CA ALA A 228 17.94 -6.86 -0.75
C ALA A 228 19.41 -6.49 -0.44
N ARG A 229 19.73 -6.17 0.83
CA ARG A 229 21.11 -5.94 1.25
C ARG A 229 22.01 -7.17 1.09
N ARG A 230 21.51 -8.36 1.44
CA ARG A 230 22.26 -9.63 1.25
C ARG A 230 22.55 -9.90 -0.21
N ALA A 231 21.62 -9.52 -1.09
CA ALA A 231 21.74 -9.64 -2.54
C ALA A 231 22.64 -8.57 -3.19
N GLY A 232 23.13 -7.58 -2.41
CA GLY A 232 23.90 -6.47 -2.95
C GLY A 232 23.08 -5.55 -3.87
N ILE A 233 21.75 -5.52 -3.72
CA ILE A 233 20.87 -4.69 -4.53
C ILE A 233 20.84 -3.28 -3.91
N GLU A 234 21.33 -2.29 -4.66
CA GLU A 234 21.48 -0.90 -4.19
C GLU A 234 20.16 -0.13 -4.20
N GLU A 235 19.22 -0.51 -5.05
CA GLU A 235 17.91 0.12 -5.16
C GLU A 235 17.12 0.00 -3.85
N ASP A 236 16.32 1.04 -3.55
CA ASP A 236 15.47 1.04 -2.35
C ASP A 236 14.25 0.13 -2.52
N ILE A 237 14.47 -1.19 -2.48
CA ILE A 237 13.44 -2.17 -2.72
C ILE A 237 12.29 -2.06 -1.73
N THR A 238 11.10 -1.95 -2.27
CA THR A 238 9.83 -1.96 -1.54
C THR A 238 8.90 -3.04 -2.09
N PRO A 239 7.88 -3.49 -1.32
CA PRO A 239 6.88 -4.40 -1.85
C PRO A 239 6.15 -3.87 -3.10
N HIS A 240 6.07 -2.55 -3.26
CA HIS A 240 5.49 -1.93 -4.44
C HIS A 240 6.35 -2.13 -5.68
N ILE A 241 7.68 -2.01 -5.52
CA ILE A 241 8.62 -2.26 -6.63
C ILE A 241 8.53 -3.72 -7.09
N LEU A 242 8.49 -4.69 -6.18
CA LEU A 242 8.31 -6.10 -6.56
C LEU A 242 7.00 -6.34 -7.31
N ARG A 243 5.91 -5.71 -6.86
CA ARG A 243 4.63 -5.79 -7.57
C ARG A 243 4.67 -5.10 -8.93
N HIS A 244 5.37 -3.96 -9.07
CA HIS A 244 5.58 -3.27 -10.34
C HIS A 244 6.41 -4.12 -11.30
N SER A 245 7.47 -4.75 -10.79
CA SER A 245 8.32 -5.67 -11.57
C SER A 245 7.53 -6.88 -12.05
N PHE A 246 6.72 -7.51 -11.19
CA PHE A 246 5.82 -8.59 -11.61
C PHE A 246 4.92 -8.17 -12.77
N ALA A 247 4.25 -7.02 -12.66
CA ALA A 247 3.34 -6.54 -13.68
C ALA A 247 4.06 -6.25 -15.02
N ALA A 248 5.24 -5.62 -14.95
CA ALA A 248 6.04 -5.33 -16.12
C ALA A 248 6.53 -6.62 -16.80
N HIS A 249 7.10 -7.56 -16.03
CA HIS A 249 7.58 -8.83 -16.56
C HIS A 249 6.47 -9.68 -17.18
N LEU A 250 5.26 -9.67 -16.64
CA LEU A 250 4.11 -10.34 -17.28
C LEU A 250 3.81 -9.75 -18.65
N ILE A 251 3.80 -8.42 -18.76
CA ILE A 251 3.53 -7.73 -20.02
C ILE A 251 4.67 -7.96 -21.03
N GLU A 252 5.92 -7.88 -20.59
CA GLU A 252 7.11 -8.22 -21.40
C GLU A 252 7.03 -9.65 -21.96
N ASN A 253 6.45 -10.58 -21.19
CA ASN A 253 6.21 -11.97 -21.60
C ASN A 253 4.89 -12.18 -22.37
N GLY A 254 4.25 -11.10 -22.84
CA GLY A 254 3.08 -11.17 -23.73
C GLY A 254 1.73 -11.34 -23.03
N ALA A 255 1.65 -11.17 -21.70
CA ALA A 255 0.35 -11.18 -21.03
C ALA A 255 -0.46 -9.93 -21.43
N ASP A 256 -1.76 -10.12 -21.65
CA ASP A 256 -2.64 -9.01 -21.97
C ASP A 256 -2.89 -8.11 -20.74
N LEU A 257 -3.02 -6.81 -21.00
CA LEU A 257 -3.18 -5.78 -19.96
C LEU A 257 -4.40 -6.00 -19.07
N ARG A 258 -5.45 -6.61 -19.59
CA ARG A 258 -6.69 -6.83 -18.84
C ARG A 258 -6.53 -7.97 -17.84
N SER A 259 -5.89 -9.05 -18.23
CA SER A 259 -5.53 -10.16 -17.32
C SER A 259 -4.62 -9.66 -16.19
N VAL A 260 -3.61 -8.86 -16.50
CA VAL A 260 -2.72 -8.25 -15.48
C VAL A 260 -3.51 -7.31 -14.55
N GLN A 261 -4.41 -6.50 -15.10
CA GLN A 261 -5.30 -5.63 -14.31
C GLN A 261 -6.14 -6.43 -13.31
N GLU A 262 -6.75 -7.52 -13.75
CA GLU A 262 -7.60 -8.39 -12.93
C GLU A 262 -6.78 -9.06 -11.82
N MET A 263 -5.62 -9.64 -12.13
CA MET A 263 -4.72 -10.23 -11.14
C MET A 263 -4.30 -9.21 -10.08
N LEU A 264 -3.94 -8.01 -10.49
CA LEU A 264 -3.53 -6.95 -9.59
C LEU A 264 -4.70 -6.34 -8.81
N GLY A 265 -5.95 -6.52 -9.24
CA GLY A 265 -7.12 -5.89 -8.64
C GLY A 265 -7.10 -4.36 -8.77
N HIS A 266 -6.73 -3.86 -9.95
CA HIS A 266 -6.81 -2.45 -10.28
C HIS A 266 -8.22 -2.10 -10.76
N SER A 267 -8.85 -1.14 -10.09
CA SER A 267 -10.19 -0.66 -10.48
C SER A 267 -10.19 0.16 -11.77
N ASP A 268 -9.03 0.69 -12.16
CA ASP A 268 -8.84 1.52 -13.36
C ASP A 268 -7.67 0.97 -14.19
N ILE A 269 -7.92 0.71 -15.46
CA ILE A 269 -6.93 0.19 -16.42
C ILE A 269 -5.76 1.16 -16.63
N SER A 270 -5.99 2.47 -16.47
CA SER A 270 -4.93 3.47 -16.57
C SER A 270 -3.76 3.22 -15.60
N THR A 271 -4.04 2.58 -14.47
CA THR A 271 -3.02 2.18 -13.50
C THR A 271 -2.13 1.05 -14.03
N THR A 272 -2.66 0.19 -14.90
CA THR A 272 -1.91 -0.93 -15.51
C THR A 272 -1.22 -0.50 -16.81
N GLN A 273 -1.78 0.45 -17.55
CA GLN A 273 -1.17 0.99 -18.78
C GLN A 273 0.20 1.65 -18.56
N ILE A 274 0.51 2.04 -17.33
CA ILE A 274 1.83 2.61 -16.99
C ILE A 274 2.94 1.58 -17.25
N TYR A 275 2.67 0.30 -17.04
CA TYR A 275 3.66 -0.76 -17.25
C TYR A 275 3.95 -0.98 -18.75
N ALA A 276 2.94 -0.99 -19.60
CA ALA A 276 3.14 -1.10 -21.06
C ALA A 276 4.02 0.04 -21.58
N LYS A 277 3.82 1.26 -21.11
CA LYS A 277 4.65 2.41 -21.51
C LYS A 277 6.11 2.33 -21.02
N VAL A 278 6.38 1.60 -19.96
CA VAL A 278 7.74 1.41 -19.44
C VAL A 278 8.46 0.31 -20.22
N THR A 279 7.73 -0.75 -20.60
CA THR A 279 8.29 -1.82 -21.44
C THR A 279 8.61 -1.32 -22.86
N ASP A 280 7.71 -0.53 -23.47
CA ASP A 280 7.96 0.06 -24.80
C ASP A 280 9.22 0.95 -24.82
N ARG A 281 9.49 1.71 -23.75
CA ARG A 281 10.70 2.57 -23.67
C ARG A 281 12.00 1.79 -23.55
N LYS A 282 11.99 0.61 -22.96
CA LYS A 282 13.20 -0.25 -22.90
C LYS A 282 13.55 -0.85 -24.26
N VAL A 283 12.55 -1.11 -25.11
CA VAL A 283 12.75 -1.64 -26.47
C VAL A 283 13.35 -0.58 -27.42
N ASP A 284 13.10 0.72 -27.14
CA ASP A 284 13.64 1.83 -27.94
C ASP A 284 15.06 2.26 -27.51
N GLU A 285 15.58 1.78 -26.37
CA GLU A 285 16.92 2.09 -25.83
C GLU A 285 17.95 0.98 -26.03
N ASP A 286 17.55 -0.23 -26.49
CA ASP A 286 18.39 -1.36 -26.89
C ASP A 286 18.53 -1.44 -28.43
#